data_541db9afeed8cd631b573f94b81aa2d2
#
_entry.id   541db9afeed8cd631b573f94b81aa2d2
#
_cell.length_a   1.000
_cell.length_b   1.000
_cell.length_c   1.000
_cell.angle_alpha   90.00
_cell.angle_beta   90.00
_cell.angle_gamma   90.00
#
_symmetry.space_group_name_H-M   'P 1'
#
loop_
_entity.id
_entity.type
_entity.pdbx_description
1 polymer ?
#
loop_
_entity_poly.entity_id
_entity_poly.type
_entity_poly.pdbx_seq_one_letter_code
_entity_poly.pdbx_strand_id
1 'polypeptide(L)'
;MIVTLCSTDAFSENNMLEIIHEEHSYLIAKVDEEYFVVDNMCSHENSELILGCLKDKTIKCSLHGSYFDLETGEALNEPADEPIKTYPTIIENSNICIEL
;
A
#
# COMPACT_ATOMS: atom_id res chain seq x y z
N MET A 1 15.28 10.09 5.95
CA MET A 1 16.10 9.46 4.91
C MET A 1 15.20 8.97 3.77
N ILE A 2 15.53 9.31 2.55
CA ILE A 2 14.77 8.88 1.37
C ILE A 2 15.20 7.47 0.99
N VAL A 3 14.24 6.58 0.86
CA VAL A 3 14.49 5.18 0.52
C VAL A 3 13.80 4.84 -0.79
N THR A 4 14.56 4.29 -1.74
CA THR A 4 14.01 3.82 -3.01
C THR A 4 13.46 2.41 -2.83
N LEU A 5 12.18 2.22 -3.12
CA LEU A 5 11.54 0.92 -2.99
C LEU A 5 11.61 0.11 -4.29
N CYS A 6 11.28 0.73 -5.41
CA CYS A 6 11.35 0.07 -6.72
C CYS A 6 11.19 1.09 -7.84
N SER A 7 11.32 0.61 -9.08
CA SER A 7 11.08 1.43 -10.28
C SER A 7 9.60 1.44 -10.63
N THR A 8 9.12 2.51 -11.25
CA THR A 8 7.75 2.58 -11.79
C THR A 8 7.52 1.53 -12.86
N ASP A 9 8.60 1.05 -13.51
CA ASP A 9 8.51 0.00 -14.54
C ASP A 9 8.00 -1.33 -13.98
N ALA A 10 8.12 -1.54 -12.67
CA ALA A 10 7.62 -2.75 -12.03
C ALA A 10 6.11 -2.88 -12.11
N PHE A 11 5.41 -1.79 -12.45
CA PHE A 11 3.94 -1.77 -12.54
C PHE A 11 3.42 -1.90 -13.96
N SER A 12 4.21 -2.44 -14.88
CA SER A 12 3.75 -2.58 -16.28
C SER A 12 2.57 -3.55 -16.41
N GLU A 13 2.44 -4.54 -15.52
CA GLU A 13 1.37 -5.54 -15.60
C GLU A 13 0.56 -5.68 -14.31
N ASN A 14 1.03 -5.15 -13.20
CA ASN A 14 0.37 -5.28 -11.91
C ASN A 14 0.05 -3.92 -11.31
N ASN A 15 -1.04 -3.87 -10.54
CA ASN A 15 -1.45 -2.65 -9.84
C ASN A 15 -1.04 -2.65 -8.37
N MET A 16 -0.53 -3.77 -7.87
CA MET A 16 -0.06 -3.89 -6.49
C MET A 16 1.23 -4.70 -6.45
N LEU A 17 2.17 -4.27 -5.63
CA LEU A 17 3.40 -5.00 -5.38
C LEU A 17 3.74 -4.96 -3.91
N GLU A 18 4.29 -6.06 -3.41
CA GLU A 18 4.87 -6.12 -2.08
C GLU A 18 6.37 -5.88 -2.20
N ILE A 19 6.89 -4.97 -1.39
CA ILE A 19 8.31 -4.68 -1.35
C ILE A 19 8.78 -4.82 0.09
N ILE A 20 9.82 -5.62 0.30
CA ILE A 20 10.42 -5.79 1.63
C ILE A 20 11.71 -5.00 1.68
N HIS A 21 11.81 -4.11 2.66
CA HIS A 21 13.00 -3.31 2.89
C HIS A 21 13.32 -3.34 4.38
N GLU A 22 14.52 -3.79 4.71
CA GLU A 22 14.98 -3.91 6.11
C GLU A 22 13.97 -4.64 7.00
N GLU A 23 13.49 -5.80 6.51
CA GLU A 23 12.55 -6.67 7.22
C GLU A 23 11.13 -6.12 7.36
N HIS A 24 10.86 -4.94 6.80
CA HIS A 24 9.52 -4.36 6.80
C HIS A 24 8.86 -4.55 5.44
N SER A 25 7.61 -4.99 5.44
CA SER A 25 6.87 -5.23 4.21
C SER A 25 5.97 -4.04 3.88
N TYR A 26 6.14 -3.48 2.67
CA TYR A 26 5.35 -2.38 2.17
C TYR A 26 4.47 -2.84 1.02
N LEU A 27 3.28 -2.30 0.94
CA LEU A 27 2.42 -2.48 -0.21
C LEU A 27 2.46 -1.21 -1.04
N ILE A 28 2.78 -1.35 -2.32
CA ILE A 28 2.72 -0.23 -3.26
C ILE A 28 1.54 -0.49 -4.17
N ALA A 29 0.62 0.46 -4.25
CA ALA A 29 -0.54 0.37 -5.12
C ALA A 29 -0.49 1.48 -6.16
N LYS A 30 -0.80 1.12 -7.40
CA LYS A 30 -0.93 2.09 -8.48
C LYS A 30 -2.41 2.22 -8.83
N VAL A 31 -2.94 3.43 -8.72
CA VAL A 31 -4.32 3.73 -9.06
C VAL A 31 -4.30 4.91 -10.03
N ASP A 32 -4.76 4.70 -11.25
CA ASP A 32 -4.63 5.65 -12.35
C ASP A 32 -3.14 5.94 -12.54
N GLU A 33 -2.71 7.17 -12.41
CA GLU A 33 -1.29 7.53 -12.56
C GLU A 33 -0.63 7.83 -11.22
N GLU A 34 -1.30 7.47 -10.11
CA GLU A 34 -0.79 7.74 -8.77
C GLU A 34 -0.29 6.47 -8.08
N TYR A 35 0.74 6.62 -7.25
CA TYR A 35 1.32 5.54 -6.47
C TYR A 35 1.11 5.81 -4.99
N PHE A 36 0.69 4.78 -4.27
CA PHE A 36 0.45 4.85 -2.83
C PHE A 36 1.27 3.79 -2.13
N VAL A 37 1.91 4.16 -1.02
CA VAL A 37 2.69 3.21 -0.22
C VAL A 37 2.08 3.14 1.17
N VAL A 38 1.73 1.92 1.57
CA VAL A 38 1.15 1.66 2.89
C VAL A 38 1.83 0.43 3.48
N ASP A 39 1.64 0.21 4.78
CA ASP A 39 2.08 -1.04 5.40
C ASP A 39 1.31 -2.19 4.79
N ASN A 40 1.99 -3.30 4.51
CA ASN A 40 1.39 -4.47 3.91
C ASN A 40 0.79 -5.39 4.97
N MET A 41 -0.05 -4.82 5.85
CA MET A 41 -0.67 -5.56 6.94
C MET A 41 -2.00 -4.92 7.31
N CYS A 42 -3.03 -5.74 7.37
CA CYS A 42 -4.34 -5.28 7.83
C CYS A 42 -4.25 -4.94 9.32
N SER A 43 -4.81 -3.79 9.72
CA SER A 43 -4.77 -3.36 11.11
C SER A 43 -5.61 -4.24 12.03
N HIS A 44 -6.60 -4.91 11.47
CA HIS A 44 -7.51 -5.79 12.22
C HIS A 44 -6.93 -7.20 12.40
N GLU A 45 -6.21 -7.69 11.40
CA GLU A 45 -5.74 -9.07 11.35
C GLU A 45 -4.30 -9.17 10.87
N ASN A 46 -3.66 -10.30 11.18
CA ASN A 46 -2.33 -10.61 10.69
C ASN A 46 -2.40 -11.10 9.24
N SER A 47 -3.02 -10.30 8.38
CA SER A 47 -3.20 -10.63 6.97
C SER A 47 -2.50 -9.59 6.11
N GLU A 48 -1.74 -10.07 5.13
CA GLU A 48 -1.06 -9.18 4.20
C GLU A 48 -2.05 -8.56 3.22
N LEU A 49 -2.00 -7.25 3.08
CA LEU A 49 -2.92 -6.53 2.19
C LEU A 49 -2.70 -6.86 0.71
N ILE A 50 -1.49 -7.32 0.34
CA ILE A 50 -1.24 -7.74 -1.04
C ILE A 50 -2.15 -8.90 -1.47
N LEU A 51 -2.67 -9.66 -0.52
CA LEU A 51 -3.59 -10.76 -0.80
C LEU A 51 -5.02 -10.29 -1.05
N GLY A 52 -5.29 -9.02 -0.80
CA GLY A 52 -6.60 -8.42 -1.05
C GLY A 52 -6.72 -7.89 -2.46
N CYS A 53 -7.56 -6.88 -2.64
CA CYS A 53 -7.75 -6.27 -3.95
C CYS A 53 -7.99 -4.77 -3.84
N LEU A 54 -7.72 -4.09 -4.96
CA LEU A 54 -7.97 -2.66 -5.06
C LEU A 54 -9.39 -2.40 -5.53
N LYS A 55 -9.98 -1.32 -5.00
CA LYS A 55 -11.23 -0.78 -5.52
C LYS A 55 -11.09 0.75 -5.45
N ASP A 56 -10.96 1.39 -6.60
CA ASP A 56 -10.65 2.81 -6.69
C ASP A 56 -9.41 3.11 -5.83
N LYS A 57 -9.45 4.11 -4.96
CA LYS A 57 -8.32 4.45 -4.09
C LYS A 57 -8.43 3.78 -2.72
N THR A 58 -8.98 2.56 -2.68
CA THR A 58 -9.06 1.77 -1.46
C THR A 58 -8.48 0.39 -1.66
N ILE A 59 -8.00 -0.21 -0.57
CA ILE A 59 -7.52 -1.59 -0.56
C ILE A 59 -8.41 -2.41 0.35
N LYS A 60 -8.88 -3.55 -0.15
CA LYS A 60 -9.74 -4.46 0.60
C LYS A 60 -8.93 -5.58 1.21
N CYS A 61 -9.06 -5.78 2.52
CA CYS A 61 -8.46 -6.92 3.20
C CYS A 61 -9.13 -8.21 2.75
N SER A 62 -8.33 -9.25 2.47
CA SER A 62 -8.87 -10.51 1.93
C SER A 62 -9.68 -11.32 2.93
N LEU A 63 -9.46 -11.14 4.24
CA LEU A 63 -10.12 -11.99 5.24
C LEU A 63 -11.55 -11.56 5.56
N HIS A 64 -11.76 -10.36 6.04
CA HIS A 64 -13.10 -9.94 6.46
C HIS A 64 -13.68 -8.79 5.63
N GLY A 65 -13.01 -8.43 4.54
CA GLY A 65 -13.53 -7.43 3.63
C GLY A 65 -13.49 -5.99 4.12
N SER A 66 -12.61 -5.68 5.05
CA SER A 66 -12.41 -4.31 5.48
C SER A 66 -11.68 -3.51 4.39
N TYR A 67 -12.14 -2.28 4.14
CA TYR A 67 -11.51 -1.38 3.18
C TYR A 67 -10.70 -0.32 3.91
N PHE A 68 -9.57 0.04 3.34
CA PHE A 68 -8.71 1.10 3.86
C PHE A 68 -8.47 2.13 2.77
N ASP A 69 -8.52 3.41 3.13
CA ASP A 69 -8.21 4.49 2.21
C ASP A 69 -6.69 4.53 1.98
N LEU A 70 -6.27 4.50 0.73
CA LEU A 70 -4.85 4.46 0.39
C LEU A 70 -4.14 5.80 0.68
N GLU A 71 -4.86 6.91 0.65
CA GLU A 71 -4.25 8.21 0.93
C GLU A 71 -4.08 8.47 2.42
N THR A 72 -5.09 8.13 3.22
CA THR A 72 -5.11 8.45 4.64
C THR A 72 -4.82 7.26 5.54
N GLY A 73 -5.02 6.04 5.05
CA GLY A 73 -4.91 4.82 5.84
C GLY A 73 -6.14 4.53 6.65
N GLU A 74 -7.16 5.37 6.59
CA GLU A 74 -8.37 5.22 7.40
C GLU A 74 -9.12 3.93 7.11
N ALA A 75 -9.54 3.24 8.17
CA ALA A 75 -10.41 2.07 8.04
C ALA A 75 -11.82 2.56 7.72
N LEU A 76 -12.38 2.09 6.61
CA LEU A 76 -13.64 2.60 6.08
C LEU A 76 -14.84 1.80 6.53
N ASN A 77 -14.64 0.56 6.99
CA ASN A 77 -15.75 -0.28 7.45
C ASN A 77 -15.23 -1.35 8.40
N GLU A 78 -16.15 -1.87 9.20
CA GLU A 78 -15.84 -2.96 10.12
C GLU A 78 -15.49 -4.25 9.36
N PRO A 79 -14.74 -5.19 9.95
CA PRO A 79 -14.32 -5.20 11.35
C PRO A 79 -13.10 -4.35 11.69
N ALA A 80 -12.37 -3.82 10.71
CA ALA A 80 -11.22 -2.98 11.01
C ALA A 80 -11.70 -1.61 11.51
N ASP A 81 -11.12 -1.14 12.61
CA ASP A 81 -11.44 0.16 13.19
C ASP A 81 -10.21 1.04 13.40
N GLU A 82 -9.02 0.51 13.14
CA GLU A 82 -7.77 1.26 13.24
C GLU A 82 -7.18 1.51 11.86
N PRO A 83 -6.54 2.66 11.64
CA PRO A 83 -5.94 2.95 10.35
C PRO A 83 -4.69 2.11 10.10
N ILE A 84 -4.34 1.93 8.82
CA ILE A 84 -3.03 1.39 8.44
C ILE A 84 -2.09 2.57 8.25
N LYS A 85 -0.79 2.30 8.39
CA LYS A 85 0.21 3.36 8.20
C LYS A 85 0.42 3.64 6.72
N THR A 86 0.44 4.92 6.36
CA THR A 86 0.72 5.36 5.00
C THR A 86 2.05 6.11 4.97
N TYR A 87 2.66 6.16 3.79
CA TYR A 87 3.93 6.82 3.57
C TYR A 87 3.80 7.75 2.37
N PRO A 88 4.13 9.05 2.53
CA PRO A 88 4.12 9.95 1.37
C PRO A 88 5.04 9.43 0.29
N THR A 89 4.53 9.33 -0.92
CA THR A 89 5.27 8.77 -2.05
C THR A 89 6.01 9.86 -2.79
N ILE A 90 7.28 9.59 -3.11
CA ILE A 90 8.14 10.49 -3.86
C ILE A 90 8.54 9.77 -5.14
N ILE A 91 8.25 10.37 -6.29
CA ILE A 91 8.67 9.83 -7.58
C ILE A 91 9.86 10.63 -8.07
N GLU A 92 10.99 9.95 -8.21
CA GLU A 92 12.23 10.60 -8.62
C GLU A 92 12.97 9.70 -9.60
N ASN A 93 13.25 10.21 -10.81
CA ASN A 93 13.91 9.45 -11.87
C ASN A 93 13.26 8.10 -12.14
N SER A 94 11.92 8.08 -12.19
CA SER A 94 11.12 6.87 -12.39
C SER A 94 11.28 5.84 -11.28
N ASN A 95 11.71 6.27 -10.11
CA ASN A 95 11.78 5.43 -8.91
C ASN A 95 10.71 5.84 -7.90
N ILE A 96 10.15 4.86 -7.23
CA ILE A 96 9.17 5.07 -6.17
C ILE A 96 9.92 5.06 -4.85
N CYS A 97 9.88 6.18 -4.16
CA CYS A 97 10.62 6.38 -2.92
C CYS A 97 9.69 6.81 -1.79
N ILE A 98 10.13 6.61 -0.57
CA ILE A 98 9.45 7.09 0.63
C ILE A 98 10.45 7.73 1.57
N GLU A 99 9.95 8.55 2.49
CA GLU A 99 10.75 9.17 3.53
C GLU A 99 10.60 8.37 4.82
N LEU A 100 11.72 7.92 5.37
CA LEU A 100 11.73 7.20 6.66
C LEU A 100 12.44 7.99 7.74
#